data_858c849e5624f66c780c1a4f02d13984
#
_entry.id   858c849e5624f66c780c1a4f02d13984
#
_cell.length_a   1.000
_cell.length_b   1.000
_cell.length_c   1.000
_cell.angle_alpha   90.00
_cell.angle_beta   90.00
_cell.angle_gamma   90.00
#
_symmetry.space_group_name_H-M   'P 1'
#
loop_
_entity.id
_entity.type
_entity.pdbx_description
1 polymer ?
#
loop_
_entity_poly.entity_id
_entity_poly.type
_entity_poly.pdbx_seq_one_letter_code
_entity_poly.pdbx_strand_id
1 'polypeptide(L)'
;MQRQLMSELIAWKSRANRKPLLLKGARQTGKTWLLNEFASQQYRNVIRFDFMLEPSTRSLFDGDLDPKRIISQIELLRGQTVTPEDTLIIFDEIQEAPRGITSLKYFNELAPEYHIVAAGSYMGLALRRENESFPVGKIDQLTMRPMGFAEFVRAVDGNPLADAILAADMNLLANVTEKLEHLLKEYLVVGGMPEVVSTFAETRDFIEARRLQQQIIEAYESDFGKHAPARIVERMRLVWKSLPGQLAKENKKFVYGALRPGARARDFEESLQWLTDYGIVHKVPRVSALKAPLSSYEDLSGFKLFCIDTGILGALSGLSPAIVLNGSAVFTEFKGSLTEQYVAQELLLQDKTPAYWSSTSGNAETDFAIDHAGTVLPLEVKAAENLKAKSLKIACEKFKLERCVRSSLAAYRDEGMLVNIPLWEIGQIDKLA
;
A
#
# COMPACT_ATOMS: atom_id res chain seq x y z
N MET A 1 -5.33 -14.44 -9.90
CA MET A 1 -5.76 -14.04 -8.53
C MET A 1 -6.69 -12.83 -8.64
N GLN A 2 -7.79 -12.80 -7.89
CA GLN A 2 -8.73 -11.67 -7.97
C GLN A 2 -8.24 -10.52 -7.08
N ARG A 3 -8.23 -9.27 -7.60
CA ARG A 3 -7.81 -8.08 -6.89
C ARG A 3 -9.01 -7.15 -6.68
N GLN A 4 -9.14 -6.58 -5.48
CA GLN A 4 -10.24 -5.64 -5.16
C GLN A 4 -10.22 -4.41 -6.08
N LEU A 5 -9.03 -3.93 -6.45
CA LEU A 5 -8.85 -2.80 -7.34
C LEU A 5 -9.48 -3.01 -8.74
N MET A 6 -9.80 -4.25 -9.12
CA MET A 6 -10.53 -4.55 -10.37
C MET A 6 -11.88 -3.84 -10.41
N SER A 7 -12.61 -3.80 -9.30
CA SER A 7 -13.91 -3.12 -9.23
C SER A 7 -13.80 -1.62 -9.49
N GLU A 8 -12.72 -0.99 -9.04
CA GLU A 8 -12.45 0.43 -9.28
C GLU A 8 -12.08 0.71 -10.74
N LEU A 9 -11.34 -0.19 -11.39
CA LEU A 9 -11.06 -0.12 -12.83
C LEU A 9 -12.34 -0.23 -13.67
N ILE A 10 -13.24 -1.14 -13.30
CA ILE A 10 -14.54 -1.30 -13.97
C ILE A 10 -15.40 -0.05 -13.74
N ALA A 11 -15.44 0.47 -12.52
CA ALA A 11 -16.14 1.72 -12.22
C ALA A 11 -15.53 2.91 -12.98
N TRP A 12 -14.19 3.00 -13.08
CA TRP A 12 -13.51 4.02 -13.88
C TRP A 12 -13.93 3.97 -15.35
N LYS A 13 -13.95 2.76 -15.96
CA LYS A 13 -14.39 2.60 -17.34
C LYS A 13 -15.77 3.18 -17.60
N SER A 14 -16.68 3.03 -16.65
CA SER A 14 -18.10 3.40 -16.78
C SER A 14 -18.40 4.87 -16.45
N ARG A 15 -17.42 5.66 -15.97
CA ARG A 15 -17.63 7.06 -15.60
C ARG A 15 -17.87 7.93 -16.83
N ALA A 16 -18.92 8.77 -16.81
CA ALA A 16 -19.22 9.72 -17.88
C ALA A 16 -18.09 10.75 -18.10
N ASN A 17 -17.49 11.25 -17.01
CA ASN A 17 -16.38 12.22 -17.03
C ASN A 17 -15.05 11.53 -16.69
N ARG A 18 -14.81 10.36 -17.30
CA ARG A 18 -13.57 9.59 -17.14
C ARG A 18 -12.38 10.42 -17.64
N LYS A 19 -11.31 10.44 -16.86
CA LYS A 19 -10.00 10.96 -17.26
C LYS A 19 -9.05 9.80 -17.58
N PRO A 20 -7.98 10.02 -18.35
CA PRO A 20 -6.92 9.03 -18.44
C PRO A 20 -6.48 8.59 -17.05
N LEU A 21 -6.28 7.27 -16.87
CA LEU A 21 -5.95 6.69 -15.58
C LEU A 21 -4.45 6.51 -15.42
N LEU A 22 -3.93 6.89 -14.26
CA LEU A 22 -2.58 6.56 -13.84
C LEU A 22 -2.63 5.52 -12.72
N LEU A 23 -2.20 4.29 -13.02
CA LEU A 23 -2.04 3.21 -12.05
C LEU A 23 -0.62 3.22 -11.50
N LYS A 24 -0.44 3.74 -10.30
CA LYS A 24 0.85 3.78 -9.59
C LYS A 24 0.96 2.67 -8.56
N GLY A 25 2.17 2.34 -8.14
CA GLY A 25 2.45 1.35 -7.09
C GLY A 25 3.89 0.85 -7.18
N ALA A 26 4.40 0.30 -6.09
CA ALA A 26 5.75 -0.27 -6.07
C ALA A 26 5.91 -1.40 -7.11
N ARG A 27 7.15 -1.77 -7.41
CA ARG A 27 7.42 -2.94 -8.25
C ARG A 27 6.84 -4.20 -7.62
N GLN A 28 6.49 -5.18 -8.46
CA GLN A 28 6.01 -6.50 -8.06
C GLN A 28 4.68 -6.52 -7.28
N THR A 29 3.92 -5.41 -7.25
CA THR A 29 2.57 -5.38 -6.68
C THR A 29 1.48 -5.91 -7.63
N GLY A 30 1.83 -6.27 -8.88
CA GLY A 30 0.92 -6.92 -9.82
C GLY A 30 0.19 -5.96 -10.77
N LYS A 31 0.69 -4.72 -11.00
CA LYS A 31 0.08 -3.74 -11.91
C LYS A 31 -0.16 -4.29 -13.31
N THR A 32 0.88 -4.82 -13.94
CA THR A 32 0.82 -5.39 -15.29
C THR A 32 -0.18 -6.53 -15.39
N TRP A 33 -0.19 -7.43 -14.39
CA TRP A 33 -1.15 -8.52 -14.33
C TRP A 33 -2.59 -8.00 -14.25
N LEU A 34 -2.87 -7.06 -13.35
CA LEU A 34 -4.19 -6.47 -13.17
C LEU A 34 -4.70 -5.78 -14.44
N LEU A 35 -3.83 -5.02 -15.12
CA LEU A 35 -4.20 -4.34 -16.36
C LEU A 35 -4.47 -5.33 -17.51
N ASN A 36 -3.70 -6.40 -17.63
CA ASN A 36 -3.95 -7.46 -18.61
C ASN A 36 -5.30 -8.15 -18.33
N GLU A 37 -5.59 -8.47 -17.08
CA GLU A 37 -6.87 -9.07 -16.69
C GLU A 37 -8.05 -8.14 -16.94
N PHE A 38 -7.92 -6.85 -16.56
CA PHE A 38 -8.93 -5.82 -16.85
C PHE A 38 -9.16 -5.66 -18.35
N ALA A 39 -8.09 -5.61 -19.12
CA ALA A 39 -8.15 -5.46 -20.57
C ALA A 39 -8.89 -6.64 -21.22
N SER A 40 -8.53 -7.88 -20.85
CA SER A 40 -9.13 -9.10 -21.42
C SER A 40 -10.63 -9.24 -21.12
N GLN A 41 -11.05 -8.78 -19.94
CA GLN A 41 -12.45 -8.86 -19.52
C GLN A 41 -13.33 -7.73 -20.07
N GLN A 42 -12.75 -6.56 -20.33
CA GLN A 42 -13.53 -5.36 -20.56
C GLN A 42 -13.42 -4.76 -21.97
N TYR A 43 -12.46 -5.18 -22.79
CA TYR A 43 -12.22 -4.59 -24.10
C TYR A 43 -12.06 -5.65 -25.18
N ARG A 44 -12.47 -5.31 -26.41
CA ARG A 44 -12.26 -6.17 -27.58
C ARG A 44 -10.83 -6.05 -28.11
N ASN A 45 -10.29 -4.84 -28.06
CA ASN A 45 -8.97 -4.52 -28.55
C ASN A 45 -8.10 -3.94 -27.44
N VAL A 46 -6.85 -4.37 -27.38
CA VAL A 46 -5.87 -3.88 -26.42
C VAL A 46 -4.58 -3.52 -27.17
N ILE A 47 -4.14 -2.30 -26.98
CA ILE A 47 -2.87 -1.83 -27.50
C ILE A 47 -1.98 -1.47 -26.31
N ARG A 48 -0.88 -2.19 -26.14
CA ARG A 48 0.05 -1.98 -25.06
C ARG A 48 1.41 -1.57 -25.58
N PHE A 49 2.00 -0.58 -24.92
CA PHE A 49 3.40 -0.17 -25.08
C PHE A 49 4.09 -0.35 -23.72
N ASP A 50 5.15 -1.14 -23.69
CA ASP A 50 6.05 -1.25 -22.56
C ASP A 50 7.32 -0.44 -22.87
N PHE A 51 7.42 0.76 -22.31
CA PHE A 51 8.50 1.69 -22.63
C PHE A 51 9.88 1.27 -22.09
N MET A 52 9.93 0.26 -21.23
CA MET A 52 11.18 -0.36 -20.81
C MET A 52 11.63 -1.44 -21.80
N LEU A 53 10.70 -2.26 -22.28
CA LEU A 53 10.96 -3.34 -23.22
C LEU A 53 11.13 -2.82 -24.66
N GLU A 54 10.35 -1.81 -25.03
CA GLU A 54 10.30 -1.22 -26.37
C GLU A 54 10.76 0.26 -26.35
N PRO A 55 12.05 0.59 -26.07
CA PRO A 55 12.50 1.97 -25.90
C PRO A 55 12.28 2.86 -27.13
N SER A 56 12.27 2.28 -28.35
CA SER A 56 12.02 3.02 -29.59
C SER A 56 10.62 3.61 -29.65
N THR A 57 9.65 3.04 -28.96
CA THR A 57 8.27 3.53 -28.95
C THR A 57 8.09 4.80 -28.11
N ARG A 58 9.10 5.21 -27.34
CA ARG A 58 9.11 6.51 -26.63
C ARG A 58 8.98 7.68 -27.59
N SER A 59 9.40 7.50 -28.86
CA SER A 59 9.25 8.47 -29.94
C SER A 59 7.80 8.84 -30.27
N LEU A 60 6.81 8.08 -29.81
CA LEU A 60 5.38 8.44 -29.86
C LEU A 60 5.12 9.84 -29.29
N PHE A 61 5.92 10.27 -28.31
CA PHE A 61 5.75 11.53 -27.63
C PHE A 61 6.76 12.61 -28.08
N ASP A 62 7.51 12.36 -29.14
CA ASP A 62 8.38 13.38 -29.73
C ASP A 62 7.55 14.40 -30.53
N GLY A 63 8.04 15.63 -30.61
CA GLY A 63 7.29 16.72 -31.27
C GLY A 63 6.14 17.26 -30.42
N ASP A 64 4.99 17.54 -31.05
CA ASP A 64 3.79 17.95 -30.34
C ASP A 64 3.09 16.76 -29.65
N LEU A 65 2.25 17.07 -28.69
CA LEU A 65 1.49 16.06 -27.92
C LEU A 65 0.00 16.03 -28.34
N ASP A 66 -0.30 16.33 -29.63
CA ASP A 66 -1.64 16.23 -30.17
C ASP A 66 -2.12 14.77 -30.12
N PRO A 67 -3.24 14.48 -29.42
CA PRO A 67 -3.78 13.13 -29.32
C PRO A 67 -4.07 12.48 -30.68
N LYS A 68 -4.55 13.23 -31.67
CA LYS A 68 -4.83 12.71 -33.01
C LYS A 68 -3.57 12.17 -33.69
N ARG A 69 -2.46 12.95 -33.60
CA ARG A 69 -1.15 12.51 -34.11
C ARG A 69 -0.68 11.24 -33.41
N ILE A 70 -0.76 11.24 -32.06
CA ILE A 70 -0.33 10.08 -31.26
C ILE A 70 -1.15 8.84 -31.62
N ILE A 71 -2.48 8.95 -31.74
CA ILE A 71 -3.35 7.82 -32.12
C ILE A 71 -2.97 7.32 -33.53
N SER A 72 -2.81 8.21 -34.51
CA SER A 72 -2.42 7.79 -35.87
C SER A 72 -1.08 7.07 -35.87
N GLN A 73 -0.11 7.51 -35.05
CA GLN A 73 1.16 6.79 -34.93
C GLN A 73 1.02 5.44 -34.25
N ILE A 74 0.17 5.32 -33.22
CA ILE A 74 -0.15 4.04 -32.59
C ILE A 74 -0.74 3.06 -33.59
N GLU A 75 -1.69 3.50 -34.42
CA GLU A 75 -2.31 2.69 -35.47
C GLU A 75 -1.26 2.21 -36.49
N LEU A 76 -0.38 3.08 -36.93
CA LEU A 76 0.69 2.72 -37.86
C LEU A 76 1.69 1.73 -37.24
N LEU A 77 2.08 1.93 -36.00
CA LEU A 77 3.06 1.06 -35.32
C LEU A 77 2.50 -0.32 -35.01
N ARG A 78 1.22 -0.43 -34.71
CA ARG A 78 0.58 -1.71 -34.33
C ARG A 78 -0.20 -2.35 -35.48
N GLY A 79 -0.41 -1.64 -36.60
CA GLY A 79 -1.21 -2.15 -37.73
C GLY A 79 -2.67 -2.40 -37.37
N GLN A 80 -3.19 -1.68 -36.39
CA GLN A 80 -4.52 -1.88 -35.80
C GLN A 80 -5.22 -0.55 -35.60
N THR A 81 -6.49 -0.45 -36.01
CA THR A 81 -7.31 0.74 -35.80
C THR A 81 -7.71 0.90 -34.35
N VAL A 82 -7.65 2.11 -33.84
CA VAL A 82 -8.06 2.48 -32.48
C VAL A 82 -9.51 2.96 -32.49
N THR A 83 -10.42 2.14 -32.00
CA THR A 83 -11.83 2.54 -31.79
C THR A 83 -12.00 2.99 -30.34
N PRO A 84 -12.50 4.22 -30.10
CA PRO A 84 -12.53 4.79 -28.75
C PRO A 84 -13.18 3.91 -27.67
N GLU A 85 -14.33 3.31 -27.97
CA GLU A 85 -15.11 2.54 -26.98
C GLU A 85 -14.61 1.10 -26.78
N ASP A 86 -14.01 0.52 -27.79
CA ASP A 86 -13.64 -0.91 -27.83
C ASP A 86 -12.14 -1.16 -27.55
N THR A 87 -11.30 -0.11 -27.61
CA THR A 87 -9.85 -0.23 -27.48
C THR A 87 -9.35 0.36 -26.17
N LEU A 88 -8.62 -0.43 -25.39
CA LEU A 88 -7.82 0.06 -24.28
C LEU A 88 -6.39 0.30 -24.73
N ILE A 89 -5.88 1.51 -24.52
CA ILE A 89 -4.46 1.83 -24.71
C ILE A 89 -3.78 1.78 -23.35
N ILE A 90 -2.74 0.95 -23.24
CA ILE A 90 -1.94 0.80 -22.02
C ILE A 90 -0.53 1.33 -22.27
N PHE A 91 -0.13 2.33 -21.52
CA PHE A 91 1.23 2.85 -21.45
C PHE A 91 1.91 2.31 -20.19
N ASP A 92 2.60 1.18 -20.32
CA ASP A 92 3.27 0.53 -19.20
C ASP A 92 4.70 1.06 -19.03
N GLU A 93 5.18 1.11 -17.78
CA GLU A 93 6.45 1.73 -17.37
C GLU A 93 6.60 3.17 -17.91
N ILE A 94 5.51 3.95 -17.77
CA ILE A 94 5.38 5.31 -18.35
C ILE A 94 6.45 6.28 -17.84
N GLN A 95 7.09 6.03 -16.69
CA GLN A 95 8.20 6.84 -16.20
C GLN A 95 9.43 6.82 -17.13
N GLU A 96 9.52 5.83 -18.02
CA GLU A 96 10.54 5.75 -19.06
C GLU A 96 10.23 6.67 -20.26
N ALA A 97 9.01 7.18 -20.35
CA ALA A 97 8.54 8.13 -21.36
C ALA A 97 7.87 9.34 -20.69
N PRO A 98 8.62 10.22 -20.05
CA PRO A 98 8.06 11.30 -19.20
C PRO A 98 7.09 12.22 -19.95
N ARG A 99 7.36 12.55 -21.23
CA ARG A 99 6.43 13.31 -22.07
C ARG A 99 5.11 12.59 -22.31
N GLY A 100 5.10 11.24 -22.20
CA GLY A 100 3.87 10.44 -22.22
C GLY A 100 2.96 10.75 -21.02
N ILE A 101 3.54 11.03 -19.84
CA ILE A 101 2.76 11.47 -18.66
C ILE A 101 2.09 12.83 -18.96
N THR A 102 2.84 13.77 -19.57
CA THR A 102 2.32 15.07 -19.96
C THR A 102 1.21 14.94 -21.03
N SER A 103 1.32 13.97 -21.95
CA SER A 103 0.33 13.75 -23.00
C SER A 103 -1.06 13.39 -22.46
N LEU A 104 -1.13 12.76 -21.28
CA LEU A 104 -2.41 12.40 -20.64
C LEU A 104 -3.31 13.63 -20.41
N LYS A 105 -2.72 14.81 -20.17
CA LYS A 105 -3.47 16.07 -20.08
C LYS A 105 -4.23 16.36 -21.37
N TYR A 106 -3.52 16.25 -22.49
CA TYR A 106 -4.10 16.57 -23.80
C TYR A 106 -5.12 15.52 -24.23
N PHE A 107 -4.94 14.26 -23.90
CA PHE A 107 -5.97 13.26 -24.09
C PHE A 107 -7.25 13.62 -23.30
N ASN A 108 -7.13 14.02 -22.04
CA ASN A 108 -8.27 14.46 -21.26
C ASN A 108 -8.99 15.68 -21.86
N GLU A 109 -8.26 16.64 -22.46
CA GLU A 109 -8.82 17.90 -22.93
C GLU A 109 -9.34 17.83 -24.37
N LEU A 110 -8.69 17.07 -25.24
CA LEU A 110 -8.90 17.11 -26.70
C LEU A 110 -9.44 15.80 -27.26
N ALA A 111 -9.34 14.69 -26.50
CA ALA A 111 -9.72 13.36 -26.96
C ALA A 111 -10.18 12.47 -25.79
N PRO A 112 -11.17 12.92 -24.95
CA PRO A 112 -11.59 12.21 -23.75
C PRO A 112 -12.32 10.89 -24.05
N GLU A 113 -12.72 10.65 -25.30
CA GLU A 113 -13.35 9.42 -25.78
C GLU A 113 -12.43 8.21 -25.69
N TYR A 114 -11.11 8.39 -25.83
CA TYR A 114 -10.17 7.27 -25.78
C TYR A 114 -9.92 6.76 -24.36
N HIS A 115 -9.88 5.44 -24.21
CA HIS A 115 -9.60 4.78 -22.95
C HIS A 115 -8.09 4.56 -22.80
N ILE A 116 -7.46 5.35 -21.93
CA ILE A 116 -6.01 5.32 -21.72
C ILE A 116 -5.72 5.01 -20.26
N VAL A 117 -4.89 4.00 -20.05
CA VAL A 117 -4.31 3.68 -18.74
C VAL A 117 -2.79 3.74 -18.85
N ALA A 118 -2.18 4.60 -18.05
CA ALA A 118 -0.75 4.61 -17.85
C ALA A 118 -0.42 3.89 -16.54
N ALA A 119 0.60 3.03 -16.56
CA ALA A 119 1.11 2.35 -15.38
C ALA A 119 2.58 2.66 -15.18
N GLY A 120 2.98 2.79 -13.93
CA GLY A 120 4.40 3.00 -13.63
C GLY A 120 4.74 2.70 -12.18
N SER A 121 5.98 2.26 -12.01
CA SER A 121 6.66 2.20 -10.74
C SER A 121 7.38 3.54 -10.52
N TYR A 122 7.69 3.91 -9.28
CA TYR A 122 8.44 5.16 -8.99
C TYR A 122 7.79 6.47 -9.45
N MET A 123 6.48 6.49 -9.62
CA MET A 123 5.79 7.67 -10.13
C MET A 123 6.05 8.93 -9.30
N GLY A 124 6.17 8.81 -7.96
CA GLY A 124 6.56 9.92 -7.09
C GLY A 124 7.91 10.54 -7.44
N LEU A 125 8.81 9.77 -8.04
CA LEU A 125 10.15 10.21 -8.47
C LEU A 125 10.16 10.74 -9.90
N ALA A 126 9.41 10.13 -10.80
CA ALA A 126 9.26 10.61 -12.17
C ALA A 126 8.66 12.03 -12.20
N LEU A 127 7.81 12.35 -11.24
CA LEU A 127 7.14 13.64 -11.08
C LEU A 127 8.08 14.79 -10.61
N ARG A 128 9.30 14.48 -10.14
CA ARG A 128 10.27 15.47 -9.66
C ARG A 128 11.33 15.87 -10.69
N ARG A 129 11.29 15.28 -11.90
CA ARG A 129 12.23 15.67 -12.95
C ARG A 129 11.95 17.10 -13.39
N GLU A 130 12.96 17.96 -13.30
CA GLU A 130 12.93 19.34 -13.78
C GLU A 130 12.56 19.35 -15.27
N ASN A 131 11.59 20.17 -15.67
CA ASN A 131 11.11 20.42 -17.05
C ASN A 131 9.88 19.61 -17.52
N GLU A 132 9.18 18.85 -16.69
CA GLU A 132 7.94 18.18 -17.13
C GLU A 132 6.75 18.53 -16.25
N SER A 133 5.63 18.91 -16.88
CA SER A 133 4.41 19.28 -16.18
C SER A 133 3.58 18.05 -15.88
N PHE A 134 3.41 17.74 -14.59
CA PHE A 134 2.44 16.73 -14.17
C PHE A 134 1.00 17.20 -14.45
N PRO A 135 0.13 16.37 -15.02
CA PRO A 135 -1.23 16.73 -15.38
C PRO A 135 -2.17 16.82 -14.19
N VAL A 136 -1.91 17.76 -13.26
CA VAL A 136 -2.72 17.97 -12.06
C VAL A 136 -4.18 18.19 -12.43
N GLY A 137 -5.09 17.42 -11.80
CA GLY A 137 -6.53 17.54 -12.04
C GLY A 137 -7.02 17.03 -13.39
N LYS A 138 -6.12 16.53 -14.27
CA LYS A 138 -6.44 16.05 -15.63
C LYS A 138 -6.35 14.53 -15.78
N ILE A 139 -6.03 13.82 -14.72
CA ILE A 139 -5.95 12.35 -14.67
C ILE A 139 -6.66 11.83 -13.44
N ASP A 140 -7.21 10.63 -13.54
CA ASP A 140 -7.62 9.80 -12.40
C ASP A 140 -6.40 9.01 -11.91
N GLN A 141 -6.33 8.71 -10.63
CA GLN A 141 -5.20 7.96 -10.05
C GLN A 141 -5.70 6.81 -9.21
N LEU A 142 -5.10 5.64 -9.39
CA LEU A 142 -5.26 4.48 -8.52
C LEU A 142 -3.90 4.00 -8.03
N THR A 143 -3.85 3.46 -6.82
CA THR A 143 -2.61 2.96 -6.23
C THR A 143 -2.70 1.45 -6.02
N MET A 144 -1.85 0.71 -6.74
CA MET A 144 -1.70 -0.72 -6.56
C MET A 144 -0.81 -1.01 -5.36
N ARG A 145 -1.39 -1.61 -4.34
CA ARG A 145 -0.69 -2.04 -3.12
C ARG A 145 -0.51 -3.56 -3.11
N PRO A 146 0.30 -4.13 -2.22
CA PRO A 146 0.27 -5.57 -1.94
C PRO A 146 -1.14 -6.06 -1.63
N MET A 147 -1.39 -7.34 -1.72
CA MET A 147 -2.68 -7.95 -1.40
C MET A 147 -3.00 -7.78 0.08
N GLY A 148 -4.24 -7.41 0.40
CA GLY A 148 -4.76 -7.42 1.77
C GLY A 148 -5.14 -8.81 2.24
N PHE A 149 -5.51 -8.91 3.53
CA PHE A 149 -5.84 -10.20 4.13
C PHE A 149 -6.99 -10.92 3.41
N ALA A 150 -8.07 -10.22 3.06
CA ALA A 150 -9.18 -10.84 2.33
C ALA A 150 -8.78 -11.35 0.93
N GLU A 151 -7.88 -10.63 0.22
CA GLU A 151 -7.36 -11.09 -1.08
C GLU A 151 -6.44 -12.32 -0.91
N PHE A 152 -5.64 -12.36 0.16
CA PHE A 152 -4.84 -13.52 0.53
C PHE A 152 -5.72 -14.73 0.85
N VAL A 153 -6.73 -14.55 1.70
CA VAL A 153 -7.69 -15.64 2.03
C VAL A 153 -8.35 -16.16 0.77
N ARG A 154 -8.76 -15.29 -0.14
CA ARG A 154 -9.33 -15.70 -1.43
C ARG A 154 -8.39 -16.57 -2.27
N ALA A 155 -7.11 -16.23 -2.29
CA ALA A 155 -6.10 -16.98 -3.03
C ALA A 155 -5.79 -18.34 -2.40
N VAL A 156 -5.83 -18.45 -1.08
CA VAL A 156 -5.33 -19.58 -0.30
C VAL A 156 -6.44 -20.54 0.15
N ASP A 157 -7.65 -20.03 0.43
CA ASP A 157 -8.78 -20.76 0.99
C ASP A 157 -10.05 -20.70 0.13
N GLY A 158 -10.13 -19.73 -0.81
CA GLY A 158 -11.23 -19.59 -1.75
C GLY A 158 -12.21 -18.46 -1.41
N ASN A 159 -13.22 -18.30 -2.29
CA ASN A 159 -14.13 -17.16 -2.27
C ASN A 159 -15.06 -17.09 -1.02
N PRO A 160 -15.67 -18.17 -0.52
CA PRO A 160 -16.71 -18.04 0.51
C PRO A 160 -16.23 -17.32 1.77
N LEU A 161 -15.05 -17.68 2.28
CA LEU A 161 -14.49 -17.05 3.48
C LEU A 161 -14.04 -15.61 3.21
N ALA A 162 -13.42 -15.36 2.08
CA ALA A 162 -13.01 -14.01 1.66
C ALA A 162 -14.23 -13.08 1.49
N ASP A 163 -15.32 -13.57 0.93
CA ASP A 163 -16.54 -12.80 0.73
C ASP A 163 -17.23 -12.49 2.08
N ALA A 164 -17.20 -13.42 3.03
CA ALA A 164 -17.70 -13.19 4.40
C ALA A 164 -16.88 -12.11 5.14
N ILE A 165 -15.53 -12.13 5.00
CA ILE A 165 -14.64 -11.08 5.50
C ILE A 165 -15.00 -9.75 4.87
N LEU A 166 -15.07 -9.67 3.54
CA LEU A 166 -15.40 -8.43 2.83
C LEU A 166 -16.80 -7.89 3.16
N ALA A 167 -17.75 -8.78 3.46
CA ALA A 167 -19.08 -8.39 3.91
C ALA A 167 -19.11 -7.91 5.37
N ALA A 168 -18.09 -8.20 6.16
CA ALA A 168 -18.04 -8.04 7.62
C ALA A 168 -19.15 -8.84 8.32
N ASP A 169 -19.41 -10.07 7.87
CA ASP A 169 -20.45 -10.93 8.45
C ASP A 169 -19.95 -11.60 9.73
N MET A 170 -20.02 -10.86 10.84
CA MET A 170 -19.54 -11.31 12.15
C MET A 170 -20.23 -12.60 12.64
N ASN A 171 -21.47 -12.87 12.20
CA ASN A 171 -22.18 -14.08 12.60
C ASN A 171 -21.60 -15.34 11.93
N LEU A 172 -21.28 -15.26 10.65
CA LEU A 172 -20.60 -16.34 9.94
C LEU A 172 -19.18 -16.53 10.45
N LEU A 173 -18.43 -15.44 10.60
CA LEU A 173 -17.02 -15.46 10.98
C LEU A 173 -16.78 -15.96 12.41
N ALA A 174 -17.73 -15.76 13.33
CA ALA A 174 -17.64 -16.25 14.70
C ALA A 174 -17.48 -17.78 14.80
N ASN A 175 -17.98 -18.52 13.83
CA ASN A 175 -17.91 -19.99 13.82
C ASN A 175 -16.59 -20.55 13.26
N VAL A 176 -15.72 -19.68 12.70
CA VAL A 176 -14.46 -20.07 12.02
C VAL A 176 -13.26 -19.30 12.55
N THR A 177 -13.33 -18.78 13.76
CA THR A 177 -12.30 -17.95 14.39
C THR A 177 -10.92 -18.60 14.39
N GLU A 178 -10.81 -19.87 14.79
CA GLU A 178 -9.53 -20.61 14.81
C GLU A 178 -8.90 -20.68 13.41
N LYS A 179 -9.72 -20.89 12.38
CA LYS A 179 -9.26 -20.89 10.99
C LYS A 179 -8.78 -19.52 10.56
N LEU A 180 -9.49 -18.45 10.94
CA LEU A 180 -9.09 -17.06 10.63
C LEU A 180 -7.80 -16.68 11.34
N GLU A 181 -7.61 -17.07 12.58
CA GLU A 181 -6.34 -16.88 13.30
C GLU A 181 -5.18 -17.62 12.64
N HIS A 182 -5.42 -18.85 12.16
CA HIS A 182 -4.40 -19.61 11.45
C HIS A 182 -4.01 -18.91 10.13
N LEU A 183 -4.99 -18.54 9.32
CA LEU A 183 -4.78 -17.80 8.07
C LEU A 183 -4.10 -16.45 8.29
N LEU A 184 -4.43 -15.74 9.39
CA LEU A 184 -3.76 -14.50 9.75
C LEU A 184 -2.26 -14.74 10.08
N LYS A 185 -1.94 -15.80 10.81
CA LYS A 185 -0.55 -16.18 11.07
C LYS A 185 0.21 -16.51 9.77
N GLU A 186 -0.44 -17.25 8.85
CA GLU A 186 0.12 -17.51 7.52
C GLU A 186 0.37 -16.19 6.77
N TYR A 187 -0.61 -15.27 6.77
CA TYR A 187 -0.46 -13.97 6.12
C TYR A 187 0.65 -13.11 6.72
N LEU A 188 0.84 -13.11 8.04
CA LEU A 188 1.93 -12.40 8.70
C LEU A 188 3.32 -12.90 8.26
N VAL A 189 3.42 -14.17 7.82
CA VAL A 189 4.65 -14.77 7.29
C VAL A 189 4.81 -14.52 5.80
N VAL A 190 3.75 -14.78 5.04
CA VAL A 190 3.75 -14.76 3.57
C VAL A 190 3.65 -13.32 3.04
N GLY A 191 2.87 -12.47 3.72
CA GLY A 191 2.55 -11.13 3.25
C GLY A 191 1.58 -11.11 2.09
N GLY A 192 1.50 -9.94 1.44
CA GLY A 192 0.60 -9.67 0.32
C GLY A 192 1.30 -9.48 -1.03
N MET A 193 2.59 -9.78 -1.18
CA MET A 193 3.25 -9.68 -2.49
C MET A 193 2.71 -10.76 -3.42
N PRO A 194 2.12 -10.41 -4.59
CA PRO A 194 1.31 -11.33 -5.40
C PRO A 194 2.03 -12.61 -5.83
N GLU A 195 3.31 -12.52 -6.21
CA GLU A 195 4.10 -13.68 -6.59
C GLU A 195 4.29 -14.63 -5.40
N VAL A 196 4.59 -14.08 -4.23
CA VAL A 196 4.74 -14.86 -2.99
C VAL A 196 3.43 -15.54 -2.62
N VAL A 197 2.31 -14.80 -2.67
CA VAL A 197 0.97 -15.33 -2.36
C VAL A 197 0.58 -16.42 -3.35
N SER A 198 0.83 -16.23 -4.67
CA SER A 198 0.49 -17.23 -5.68
C SER A 198 1.25 -18.53 -5.46
N THR A 199 2.56 -18.43 -5.27
CA THR A 199 3.40 -19.61 -5.02
C THR A 199 3.00 -20.31 -3.72
N PHE A 200 2.72 -19.54 -2.66
CA PHE A 200 2.27 -20.13 -1.40
C PHE A 200 0.90 -20.79 -1.52
N ALA A 201 -0.03 -20.21 -2.26
CA ALA A 201 -1.36 -20.82 -2.48
C ALA A 201 -1.25 -22.19 -3.18
N GLU A 202 -0.27 -22.36 -4.08
CA GLU A 202 -0.04 -23.61 -4.81
C GLU A 202 0.75 -24.64 -3.99
N THR A 203 1.77 -24.20 -3.26
CA THR A 203 2.77 -25.10 -2.65
C THR A 203 2.63 -25.29 -1.15
N ARG A 204 2.04 -24.32 -0.46
CA ARG A 204 2.03 -24.20 1.02
C ARG A 204 3.43 -24.22 1.64
N ASP A 205 4.46 -23.86 0.85
CA ASP A 205 5.85 -23.86 1.28
C ASP A 205 6.30 -22.46 1.76
N PHE A 206 6.50 -22.33 3.06
CA PHE A 206 7.00 -21.10 3.69
C PHE A 206 8.48 -20.83 3.39
N ILE A 207 9.28 -21.87 3.06
CA ILE A 207 10.69 -21.69 2.72
C ILE A 207 10.77 -21.05 1.35
N GLU A 208 9.97 -21.52 0.40
CA GLU A 208 9.89 -20.94 -0.94
C GLU A 208 9.32 -19.50 -0.89
N ALA A 209 8.28 -19.25 -0.10
CA ALA A 209 7.77 -17.90 0.14
C ALA A 209 8.88 -16.96 0.64
N ARG A 210 9.69 -17.41 1.61
CA ARG A 210 10.81 -16.63 2.15
C ARG A 210 11.89 -16.38 1.09
N ARG A 211 12.19 -17.37 0.24
CA ARG A 211 13.15 -17.23 -0.86
C ARG A 211 12.71 -16.13 -1.83
N LEU A 212 11.43 -16.13 -2.23
CA LEU A 212 10.86 -15.09 -3.10
C LEU A 212 10.89 -13.71 -2.44
N GLN A 213 10.56 -13.59 -1.16
CA GLN A 213 10.65 -12.33 -0.42
C GLN A 213 12.08 -11.78 -0.41
N GLN A 214 13.10 -12.62 -0.24
CA GLN A 214 14.49 -12.19 -0.33
C GLN A 214 14.86 -11.67 -1.72
N GLN A 215 14.40 -12.33 -2.77
CA GLN A 215 14.60 -11.84 -4.15
C GLN A 215 13.94 -10.48 -4.39
N ILE A 216 12.75 -10.25 -3.82
CA ILE A 216 12.07 -8.93 -3.88
C ILE A 216 12.90 -7.86 -3.17
N ILE A 217 13.44 -8.16 -1.99
CA ILE A 217 14.30 -7.24 -1.24
C ILE A 217 15.56 -6.89 -2.04
N GLU A 218 16.23 -7.90 -2.61
CA GLU A 218 17.41 -7.69 -3.45
C GLU A 218 17.10 -6.84 -4.69
N ALA A 219 15.94 -7.07 -5.32
CA ALA A 219 15.49 -6.26 -6.44
C ALA A 219 15.29 -4.80 -6.05
N TYR A 220 14.65 -4.51 -4.91
CA TYR A 220 14.49 -3.15 -4.41
C TYR A 220 15.83 -2.49 -4.09
N GLU A 221 16.76 -3.20 -3.43
CA GLU A 221 18.09 -2.67 -3.12
C GLU A 221 18.93 -2.40 -4.39
N SER A 222 18.77 -3.22 -5.44
CA SER A 222 19.39 -3.00 -6.75
C SER A 222 18.83 -1.73 -7.43
N ASP A 223 17.52 -1.53 -7.33
CA ASP A 223 16.86 -0.37 -7.92
C ASP A 223 17.26 0.94 -7.25
N PHE A 224 17.60 0.96 -5.96
CA PHE A 224 18.18 2.14 -5.32
C PHE A 224 19.43 2.63 -6.05
N GLY A 225 20.29 1.70 -6.46
CA GLY A 225 21.51 2.05 -7.19
C GLY A 225 21.28 2.54 -8.62
N LYS A 226 20.17 2.14 -9.25
CA LYS A 226 19.85 2.52 -10.65
C LYS A 226 19.17 3.86 -10.77
N HIS A 227 18.30 4.20 -9.82
CA HIS A 227 17.37 5.33 -9.97
C HIS A 227 17.63 6.47 -9.00
N ALA A 228 18.23 6.21 -7.84
CA ALA A 228 18.53 7.25 -6.86
C ALA A 228 19.89 7.93 -7.12
N PRO A 229 20.05 9.22 -6.76
CA PRO A 229 21.35 9.85 -6.76
C PRO A 229 22.36 9.08 -5.90
N ALA A 230 23.55 8.81 -6.42
CA ALA A 230 24.56 7.97 -5.76
C ALA A 230 24.84 8.40 -4.29
N ARG A 231 24.78 9.72 -4.01
CA ARG A 231 25.04 10.29 -2.67
C ARG A 231 24.03 9.87 -1.58
N ILE A 232 22.84 9.38 -1.95
CA ILE A 232 21.79 8.98 -0.98
C ILE A 232 21.57 7.48 -0.89
N VAL A 233 22.07 6.69 -1.83
CA VAL A 233 21.82 5.23 -1.92
C VAL A 233 22.19 4.52 -0.63
N GLU A 234 23.37 4.82 -0.06
CA GLU A 234 23.83 4.21 1.19
C GLU A 234 22.89 4.55 2.37
N ARG A 235 22.42 5.79 2.41
CA ARG A 235 21.46 6.22 3.45
C ARG A 235 20.10 5.56 3.28
N MET A 236 19.66 5.35 2.04
CA MET A 236 18.43 4.60 1.75
C MET A 236 18.54 3.16 2.28
N ARG A 237 19.67 2.49 2.01
CA ARG A 237 19.92 1.13 2.54
C ARG A 237 19.94 1.10 4.06
N LEU A 238 20.54 2.10 4.73
CA LEU A 238 20.54 2.19 6.19
C LEU A 238 19.10 2.33 6.74
N VAL A 239 18.29 3.19 6.16
CA VAL A 239 16.88 3.35 6.55
C VAL A 239 16.12 2.04 6.32
N TRP A 240 16.22 1.46 5.13
CA TRP A 240 15.54 0.23 4.74
C TRP A 240 15.86 -0.93 5.69
N LYS A 241 17.13 -1.20 5.93
CA LYS A 241 17.58 -2.26 6.83
C LYS A 241 17.26 -2.00 8.31
N SER A 242 17.02 -0.76 8.70
CA SER A 242 16.68 -0.41 10.08
C SER A 242 15.22 -0.65 10.44
N LEU A 243 14.31 -0.80 9.46
CA LEU A 243 12.86 -0.92 9.70
C LEU A 243 12.49 -1.94 10.76
N PRO A 244 13.00 -3.20 10.74
CA PRO A 244 12.67 -4.17 11.77
C PRO A 244 13.07 -3.70 13.17
N GLY A 245 14.30 -3.18 13.31
CA GLY A 245 14.81 -2.70 14.59
C GLY A 245 14.14 -1.42 15.09
N GLN A 246 13.62 -0.57 14.19
CA GLN A 246 12.86 0.62 14.58
C GLN A 246 11.48 0.22 15.11
N LEU A 247 10.79 -0.71 14.44
CA LEU A 247 9.47 -1.20 14.83
C LEU A 247 9.49 -2.11 16.05
N ALA A 248 10.60 -2.77 16.34
CA ALA A 248 10.76 -3.63 17.54
C ALA A 248 10.86 -2.84 18.84
N LYS A 249 11.09 -1.52 18.80
CA LYS A 249 11.16 -0.69 20.00
C LYS A 249 9.77 -0.48 20.62
N GLU A 250 9.75 -0.30 21.93
CA GLU A 250 8.51 -0.06 22.68
C GLU A 250 7.71 1.15 22.13
N ASN A 251 8.40 2.22 21.85
CA ASN A 251 7.80 3.46 21.34
C ASN A 251 8.04 3.58 19.81
N LYS A 252 8.09 2.71 18.99
CA LYS A 252 8.18 2.64 17.52
C LYS A 252 8.41 3.95 16.73
N LYS A 253 8.66 5.06 17.41
CA LYS A 253 9.06 6.35 16.83
C LYS A 253 10.39 6.18 16.11
N PHE A 254 10.49 6.67 14.87
CA PHE A 254 11.73 6.60 14.11
C PHE A 254 12.84 7.41 14.77
N VAL A 255 13.97 6.77 15.00
CA VAL A 255 15.13 7.34 15.70
C VAL A 255 16.33 7.35 14.77
N TYR A 256 16.73 8.53 14.30
CA TYR A 256 17.89 8.70 13.41
C TYR A 256 19.19 8.16 14.01
N GLY A 257 19.41 8.37 15.29
CA GLY A 257 20.61 7.87 16.01
C GLY A 257 20.77 6.36 16.00
N ALA A 258 19.68 5.60 15.72
CA ALA A 258 19.75 4.14 15.56
C ALA A 258 20.29 3.71 14.18
N LEU A 259 20.37 4.62 13.19
CA LEU A 259 20.94 4.34 11.89
C LEU A 259 22.47 4.33 11.94
N ARG A 260 23.04 5.32 12.62
CA ARG A 260 24.46 5.46 12.92
C ARG A 260 24.66 6.53 14.02
N PRO A 261 25.76 6.46 14.78
CA PRO A 261 26.11 7.51 15.74
C PRO A 261 26.13 8.89 15.09
N GLY A 262 25.50 9.88 15.72
CA GLY A 262 25.46 11.27 15.26
C GLY A 262 24.53 11.55 14.06
N ALA A 263 23.74 10.58 13.60
CA ALA A 263 22.78 10.80 12.51
C ALA A 263 21.71 11.82 12.89
N ARG A 264 21.43 12.75 11.97
CA ARG A 264 20.43 13.83 12.11
C ARG A 264 19.37 13.74 11.02
N ALA A 265 18.20 14.30 11.26
CA ALA A 265 17.08 14.33 10.29
C ALA A 265 17.51 14.84 8.92
N ARG A 266 18.20 15.99 8.86
CA ARG A 266 18.68 16.61 7.61
C ARG A 266 19.55 15.70 6.73
N ASP A 267 20.23 14.71 7.34
CA ASP A 267 21.12 13.79 6.61
C ASP A 267 20.34 12.71 5.88
N PHE A 268 19.10 12.39 6.30
CA PHE A 268 18.30 11.28 5.82
C PHE A 268 16.97 11.70 5.19
N GLU A 269 16.60 12.96 5.25
CA GLU A 269 15.30 13.47 4.78
C GLU A 269 15.06 13.14 3.30
N GLU A 270 16.04 13.38 2.44
CA GLU A 270 15.96 13.05 1.02
C GLU A 270 15.86 11.53 0.80
N SER A 271 16.58 10.74 1.58
CA SER A 271 16.52 9.27 1.48
C SER A 271 15.17 8.71 1.94
N LEU A 272 14.60 9.25 3.00
CA LEU A 272 13.26 8.91 3.47
C LEU A 272 12.21 9.27 2.42
N GLN A 273 12.30 10.47 1.87
CA GLN A 273 11.38 10.92 0.84
C GLN A 273 11.45 10.01 -0.40
N TRP A 274 12.66 9.61 -0.79
CA TRP A 274 12.86 8.66 -1.88
C TRP A 274 12.15 7.32 -1.61
N LEU A 275 12.35 6.72 -0.45
CA LEU A 275 11.75 5.45 -0.09
C LEU A 275 10.22 5.53 -0.01
N THR A 276 9.67 6.67 0.45
CA THR A 276 8.22 6.90 0.48
C THR A 276 7.64 7.13 -0.92
N ASP A 277 8.30 7.92 -1.76
CA ASP A 277 7.88 8.15 -3.15
C ASP A 277 8.00 6.87 -4.01
N TYR A 278 8.96 6.00 -3.66
CA TYR A 278 9.10 4.68 -4.24
C TYR A 278 7.98 3.72 -3.82
N GLY A 279 7.30 4.02 -2.73
CA GLY A 279 6.15 3.29 -2.23
C GLY A 279 6.48 2.01 -1.44
N ILE A 280 7.74 1.83 -1.02
CA ILE A 280 8.16 0.65 -0.23
C ILE A 280 8.24 0.93 1.27
N VAL A 281 8.12 2.19 1.66
CA VAL A 281 8.06 2.64 3.05
C VAL A 281 6.89 3.61 3.20
N HIS A 282 6.16 3.47 4.29
CA HIS A 282 5.04 4.33 4.62
C HIS A 282 5.32 5.10 5.92
N LYS A 283 5.23 6.42 5.83
CA LYS A 283 5.41 7.32 6.96
C LYS A 283 4.06 7.59 7.62
N VAL A 284 3.97 7.28 8.92
CA VAL A 284 2.81 7.58 9.77
C VAL A 284 3.21 8.73 10.70
N PRO A 285 2.70 9.96 10.48
CA PRO A 285 3.09 11.13 11.25
C PRO A 285 2.51 11.09 12.68
N ARG A 286 3.21 11.74 13.61
CA ARG A 286 2.63 12.06 14.90
C ARG A 286 1.68 13.25 14.76
N VAL A 287 0.60 13.25 15.55
CA VAL A 287 -0.28 14.41 15.67
C VAL A 287 -0.26 14.96 17.09
N SER A 288 -0.38 16.28 17.22
CA SER A 288 -0.44 16.99 18.51
C SER A 288 -1.82 16.89 19.17
N ALA A 289 -2.87 16.66 18.37
CA ALA A 289 -4.25 16.49 18.84
C ALA A 289 -5.02 15.51 17.96
N LEU A 290 -5.97 14.78 18.57
CA LEU A 290 -6.91 13.91 17.88
C LEU A 290 -8.16 14.71 17.49
N LYS A 291 -8.02 15.57 16.46
CA LYS A 291 -9.10 16.40 15.91
C LYS A 291 -9.08 16.32 14.38
N ALA A 292 -10.26 16.30 13.77
CA ALA A 292 -10.39 16.31 12.32
C ALA A 292 -10.20 17.72 11.72
N PRO A 293 -9.53 17.83 10.58
CA PRO A 293 -8.74 16.80 9.93
C PRO A 293 -7.39 16.60 10.63
N LEU A 294 -6.95 15.34 10.75
CA LEU A 294 -5.69 15.00 11.43
C LEU A 294 -4.47 15.70 10.81
N SER A 295 -4.49 15.91 9.49
CA SER A 295 -3.41 16.61 8.78
C SER A 295 -3.12 18.02 9.29
N SER A 296 -4.12 18.70 9.86
CA SER A 296 -3.93 20.04 10.46
C SER A 296 -3.18 20.03 11.79
N TYR A 297 -3.00 18.87 12.38
CA TYR A 297 -2.36 18.68 13.68
C TYR A 297 -1.07 17.86 13.61
N GLU A 298 -0.53 17.66 12.40
CA GLU A 298 0.73 16.93 12.24
C GLU A 298 1.88 17.61 13.00
N ASP A 299 2.65 16.77 13.70
CA ASP A 299 3.86 17.17 14.39
C ASP A 299 5.07 16.61 13.67
N LEU A 300 5.75 17.48 12.94
CA LEU A 300 6.91 17.12 12.12
C LEU A 300 8.09 16.54 12.93
N SER A 301 8.07 16.64 14.26
CA SER A 301 9.13 16.13 15.14
C SER A 301 9.10 14.62 15.36
N GLY A 302 8.04 13.94 14.91
CA GLY A 302 7.87 12.51 15.16
C GLY A 302 7.06 11.79 14.09
N PHE A 303 7.49 10.59 13.74
CA PHE A 303 6.77 9.68 12.85
C PHE A 303 7.18 8.23 13.12
N LYS A 304 6.33 7.30 12.70
CA LYS A 304 6.66 5.88 12.58
C LYS A 304 6.91 5.56 11.10
N LEU A 305 7.74 4.55 10.81
CA LEU A 305 7.94 4.03 9.46
C LEU A 305 7.48 2.59 9.40
N PHE A 306 6.62 2.29 8.44
CA PHE A 306 6.14 0.96 8.14
C PHE A 306 6.68 0.49 6.78
N CYS A 307 6.92 -0.82 6.67
CA CYS A 307 7.29 -1.45 5.42
C CYS A 307 6.10 -1.53 4.47
N ILE A 308 6.35 -1.74 3.19
CA ILE A 308 5.29 -1.98 2.19
C ILE A 308 4.43 -3.20 2.52
N ASP A 309 5.02 -4.23 3.15
CA ASP A 309 4.38 -5.54 3.34
C ASP A 309 4.91 -6.26 4.59
N THR A 310 4.02 -7.02 5.27
CA THR A 310 4.36 -7.77 6.48
C THR A 310 5.38 -8.88 6.22
N GLY A 311 5.24 -9.61 5.11
CA GLY A 311 6.15 -10.68 4.73
C GLY A 311 7.53 -10.16 4.40
N ILE A 312 7.62 -9.01 3.72
CA ILE A 312 8.89 -8.32 3.44
C ILE A 312 9.54 -7.84 4.75
N LEU A 313 8.78 -7.28 5.69
CA LEU A 313 9.30 -6.92 7.00
C LEU A 313 9.84 -8.13 7.75
N GLY A 314 9.12 -9.25 7.74
CA GLY A 314 9.55 -10.53 8.32
C GLY A 314 10.85 -11.05 7.69
N ALA A 315 10.98 -10.92 6.36
CA ALA A 315 12.19 -11.31 5.64
C ALA A 315 13.41 -10.42 5.99
N LEU A 316 13.18 -9.09 6.04
CA LEU A 316 14.21 -8.12 6.46
C LEU A 316 14.70 -8.36 7.89
N SER A 317 13.83 -8.82 8.79
CA SER A 317 14.17 -9.11 10.18
C SER A 317 14.95 -10.42 10.35
N GLY A 318 15.04 -11.26 9.31
CA GLY A 318 15.58 -12.61 9.41
C GLY A 318 14.70 -13.57 10.20
N LEU A 319 13.43 -13.22 10.46
CA LEU A 319 12.52 -14.04 11.26
C LEU A 319 12.16 -15.33 10.53
N SER A 320 12.43 -16.47 11.15
CA SER A 320 12.06 -17.77 10.58
C SER A 320 10.54 -17.95 10.56
N PRO A 321 9.95 -18.45 9.47
CA PRO A 321 8.52 -18.79 9.40
C PRO A 321 8.06 -19.67 10.57
N ALA A 322 8.84 -20.69 10.94
CA ALA A 322 8.50 -21.60 12.03
C ALA A 322 8.34 -20.88 13.39
N ILE A 323 9.08 -19.80 13.62
CA ILE A 323 8.99 -18.99 14.84
C ILE A 323 7.61 -18.31 14.94
N VAL A 324 7.11 -17.77 13.83
CA VAL A 324 5.81 -17.07 13.77
C VAL A 324 4.67 -18.07 13.95
N LEU A 325 4.72 -19.20 13.26
CA LEU A 325 3.66 -20.21 13.25
C LEU A 325 3.54 -20.93 14.60
N ASN A 326 4.66 -21.25 15.25
CA ASN A 326 4.70 -22.02 16.48
C ASN A 326 4.65 -21.17 17.77
N GLY A 327 4.66 -19.83 17.65
CA GLY A 327 4.49 -18.93 18.79
C GLY A 327 5.62 -18.96 19.83
N SER A 328 6.88 -19.02 19.39
CA SER A 328 8.05 -19.03 20.30
C SER A 328 8.20 -17.72 21.09
N ALA A 329 9.01 -17.72 22.16
CA ALA A 329 9.33 -16.53 22.96
C ALA A 329 9.92 -15.38 22.10
N VAL A 330 10.76 -15.69 21.13
CA VAL A 330 11.32 -14.70 20.17
C VAL A 330 10.21 -14.05 19.35
N PHE A 331 9.18 -14.79 18.95
CA PHE A 331 8.03 -14.23 18.27
C PHE A 331 7.24 -13.29 19.15
N THR A 332 7.14 -13.57 20.46
CA THR A 332 6.38 -12.73 21.40
C THR A 332 6.90 -11.30 21.42
N GLU A 333 8.20 -11.08 21.35
CA GLU A 333 8.80 -9.74 21.30
C GLU A 333 8.52 -9.03 19.97
N PHE A 334 8.56 -9.74 18.84
CA PHE A 334 8.37 -9.17 17.52
C PHE A 334 6.89 -9.15 17.06
N LYS A 335 6.03 -9.91 17.73
CA LYS A 335 4.60 -10.07 17.39
C LYS A 335 3.86 -8.73 17.33
N GLY A 336 4.09 -7.85 18.29
CA GLY A 336 3.50 -6.51 18.33
C GLY A 336 3.86 -5.68 17.08
N SER A 337 5.10 -5.75 16.64
CA SER A 337 5.58 -5.02 15.46
C SER A 337 4.96 -5.51 14.17
N LEU A 338 4.85 -6.84 13.99
CA LEU A 338 4.20 -7.43 12.82
C LEU A 338 2.69 -7.13 12.81
N THR A 339 2.05 -7.15 13.98
CA THR A 339 0.61 -6.85 14.06
C THR A 339 0.31 -5.38 13.74
N GLU A 340 1.12 -4.43 14.22
CA GLU A 340 0.95 -3.03 13.83
C GLU A 340 1.31 -2.80 12.36
N GLN A 341 2.35 -3.46 11.84
CA GLN A 341 2.67 -3.43 10.41
C GLN A 341 1.47 -3.90 9.56
N TYR A 342 0.85 -4.99 9.97
CA TYR A 342 -0.35 -5.53 9.32
C TYR A 342 -1.52 -4.52 9.34
N VAL A 343 -1.81 -3.94 10.50
CA VAL A 343 -2.89 -2.96 10.63
C VAL A 343 -2.59 -1.71 9.78
N ALA A 344 -1.35 -1.21 9.77
CA ALA A 344 -0.96 -0.11 8.90
C ALA A 344 -1.21 -0.45 7.41
N GLN A 345 -0.86 -1.65 6.98
CA GLN A 345 -1.08 -2.13 5.61
C GLN A 345 -2.57 -2.19 5.26
N GLU A 346 -3.42 -2.75 6.13
CA GLU A 346 -4.86 -2.83 5.91
C GLU A 346 -5.53 -1.44 5.89
N LEU A 347 -5.11 -0.50 6.74
CA LEU A 347 -5.60 0.88 6.72
C LEU A 347 -5.24 1.59 5.40
N LEU A 348 -4.00 1.43 4.94
CA LEU A 348 -3.54 2.00 3.69
C LEU A 348 -4.28 1.41 2.47
N LEU A 349 -4.66 0.13 2.50
CA LEU A 349 -5.45 -0.50 1.45
C LEU A 349 -6.85 0.12 1.29
N GLN A 350 -7.38 0.71 2.33
CA GLN A 350 -8.64 1.46 2.33
C GLN A 350 -8.44 2.95 2.05
N ASP A 351 -7.29 3.35 1.49
CA ASP A 351 -6.89 4.73 1.23
C ASP A 351 -6.96 5.66 2.47
N LYS A 352 -6.89 5.07 3.69
CA LYS A 352 -6.73 5.85 4.91
C LYS A 352 -5.34 6.44 5.00
N THR A 353 -5.24 7.61 5.61
CA THR A 353 -3.98 8.28 5.98
C THR A 353 -3.79 8.18 7.49
N PRO A 354 -3.24 7.08 8.00
CA PRO A 354 -3.09 6.91 9.43
C PRO A 354 -2.06 7.90 10.00
N ALA A 355 -2.37 8.45 11.16
CA ALA A 355 -1.46 9.16 12.04
C ALA A 355 -1.37 8.41 13.38
N TYR A 356 -0.55 8.87 14.33
CA TYR A 356 -0.58 8.40 15.71
C TYR A 356 -0.48 9.57 16.68
N TRP A 357 -0.98 9.38 17.88
CA TRP A 357 -0.88 10.38 18.94
C TRP A 357 -0.11 9.83 20.14
N SER A 358 0.73 10.66 20.74
CA SER A 358 1.36 10.38 22.03
C SER A 358 1.29 11.61 22.94
N SER A 359 1.05 11.37 24.23
CA SER A 359 1.04 12.45 25.23
C SER A 359 2.44 13.04 25.40
N THR A 360 2.51 14.32 25.76
CA THR A 360 3.79 15.00 26.06
C THR A 360 4.50 14.39 27.26
N SER A 361 3.76 13.80 28.21
CA SER A 361 4.31 13.10 29.37
C SER A 361 4.76 11.67 29.08
N GLY A 362 4.48 11.14 27.85
CA GLY A 362 4.78 9.75 27.49
C GLY A 362 3.86 8.70 28.13
N ASN A 363 2.84 9.09 28.89
CA ASN A 363 2.01 8.17 29.67
C ASN A 363 0.84 7.56 28.90
N ALA A 364 0.56 8.03 27.67
CA ALA A 364 -0.49 7.52 26.81
C ALA A 364 -0.11 7.71 25.34
N GLU A 365 -0.39 6.71 24.54
CA GLU A 365 -0.18 6.69 23.09
C GLU A 365 -1.33 5.94 22.44
N THR A 366 -1.71 6.33 21.21
CA THR A 366 -2.54 5.52 20.31
C THR A 366 -1.64 4.96 19.21
N ASP A 367 -1.80 3.69 18.86
CA ASP A 367 -0.99 3.08 17.80
C ASP A 367 -1.25 3.75 16.46
N PHE A 368 -2.54 4.00 16.18
CA PHE A 368 -3.00 4.76 15.00
C PHE A 368 -4.15 5.71 15.37
N ALA A 369 -4.41 6.64 14.48
CA ALA A 369 -5.62 7.46 14.41
C ALA A 369 -5.94 7.70 12.93
N ILE A 370 -7.21 7.67 12.58
CA ILE A 370 -7.69 7.94 11.22
C ILE A 370 -8.83 8.95 11.25
N ASP A 371 -8.95 9.74 10.18
CA ASP A 371 -10.17 10.50 9.93
C ASP A 371 -11.28 9.53 9.49
N HIS A 372 -12.43 9.59 10.14
CA HIS A 372 -13.57 8.71 9.90
C HIS A 372 -14.89 9.47 10.09
N ALA A 373 -15.73 9.51 9.07
CA ALA A 373 -17.07 10.13 9.10
C ALA A 373 -17.11 11.56 9.72
N GLY A 374 -16.08 12.38 9.44
CA GLY A 374 -15.98 13.77 9.96
C GLY A 374 -15.46 13.90 11.39
N THR A 375 -15.09 12.80 12.02
CA THR A 375 -14.46 12.73 13.34
C THR A 375 -13.13 11.97 13.26
N VAL A 376 -12.44 11.83 14.40
CA VAL A 376 -11.22 11.04 14.52
C VAL A 376 -11.51 9.76 15.26
N LEU A 377 -11.05 8.65 14.70
CA LEU A 377 -11.13 7.32 15.28
C LEU A 377 -9.72 6.88 15.72
N PRO A 378 -9.39 6.92 17.02
CA PRO A 378 -8.13 6.38 17.51
C PRO A 378 -8.17 4.86 17.61
N LEU A 379 -7.04 4.22 17.31
CA LEU A 379 -6.90 2.78 17.31
C LEU A 379 -5.77 2.34 18.24
N GLU A 380 -6.01 1.24 18.95
CA GLU A 380 -5.01 0.48 19.70
C GLU A 380 -4.96 -0.94 19.16
N VAL A 381 -3.76 -1.43 18.88
CA VAL A 381 -3.51 -2.75 18.30
C VAL A 381 -2.99 -3.69 19.37
N LYS A 382 -3.62 -4.85 19.52
CA LYS A 382 -3.21 -5.88 20.47
C LYS A 382 -2.94 -7.19 19.74
N ALA A 383 -1.73 -7.69 19.89
CA ALA A 383 -1.31 -8.96 19.29
C ALA A 383 -1.84 -10.22 20.05
N ALA A 384 -2.67 -10.04 21.06
CA ALA A 384 -3.24 -11.09 21.90
C ALA A 384 -4.68 -10.73 22.29
N GLU A 385 -5.36 -11.61 23.04
CA GLU A 385 -6.72 -11.39 23.55
C GLU A 385 -6.80 -10.39 24.72
N ASN A 386 -5.68 -9.74 25.08
CA ASN A 386 -5.68 -8.79 26.19
C ASN A 386 -6.51 -7.55 25.86
N LEU A 387 -7.60 -7.35 26.60
CA LEU A 387 -8.59 -6.30 26.36
C LEU A 387 -8.31 -4.98 27.12
N LYS A 388 -7.15 -4.82 27.77
CA LYS A 388 -6.81 -3.58 28.44
C LYS A 388 -6.47 -2.49 27.42
N ALA A 389 -7.19 -1.37 27.43
CA ALA A 389 -7.04 -0.22 26.51
C ALA A 389 -6.94 1.09 27.31
N LYS A 390 -6.04 1.15 28.31
CA LYS A 390 -5.92 2.30 29.21
C LYS A 390 -5.51 3.57 28.47
N SER A 391 -4.50 3.50 27.61
CA SER A 391 -4.02 4.65 26.83
C SER A 391 -5.09 5.17 25.89
N LEU A 392 -5.84 4.26 25.25
CA LEU A 392 -6.93 4.61 24.34
C LEU A 392 -8.05 5.36 25.06
N LYS A 393 -8.46 4.90 26.27
CA LYS A 393 -9.46 5.58 27.11
C LYS A 393 -9.01 7.00 27.48
N ILE A 394 -7.75 7.16 27.92
CA ILE A 394 -7.18 8.46 28.26
C ILE A 394 -7.23 9.40 27.03
N ALA A 395 -6.91 8.90 25.84
CA ALA A 395 -6.98 9.68 24.61
C ALA A 395 -8.42 10.12 24.30
N CYS A 396 -9.39 9.21 24.38
CA CYS A 396 -10.81 9.49 24.13
C CYS A 396 -11.38 10.52 25.10
N GLU A 397 -11.10 10.36 26.39
CA GLU A 397 -11.52 11.33 27.42
C GLU A 397 -10.92 12.71 27.19
N LYS A 398 -9.60 12.79 26.92
CA LYS A 398 -8.87 14.03 26.68
C LYS A 398 -9.41 14.83 25.51
N PHE A 399 -9.74 14.14 24.41
CA PHE A 399 -10.19 14.78 23.17
C PHE A 399 -11.72 14.74 22.99
N LYS A 400 -12.45 14.17 23.96
CA LYS A 400 -13.91 14.04 23.95
C LYS A 400 -14.41 13.30 22.71
N LEU A 401 -13.75 12.19 22.39
CA LEU A 401 -14.11 11.34 21.25
C LEU A 401 -15.21 10.37 21.65
N GLU A 402 -16.20 10.20 20.80
CA GLU A 402 -17.36 9.35 21.07
C GLU A 402 -17.05 7.86 20.86
N ARG A 403 -16.13 7.56 19.94
CA ARG A 403 -15.74 6.17 19.60
C ARG A 403 -14.22 6.00 19.51
N CYS A 404 -13.79 4.83 19.85
CA CYS A 404 -12.42 4.35 19.67
C CYS A 404 -12.39 2.86 19.34
N VAL A 405 -11.36 2.41 18.65
CA VAL A 405 -11.21 1.03 18.21
C VAL A 405 -10.03 0.38 18.90
N ARG A 406 -10.26 -0.83 19.40
CA ARG A 406 -9.20 -1.79 19.70
C ARG A 406 -9.26 -2.89 18.67
N SER A 407 -8.15 -3.21 18.02
CA SER A 407 -8.05 -4.39 17.16
C SER A 407 -7.21 -5.45 17.84
N SER A 408 -7.77 -6.67 17.98
CA SER A 408 -7.14 -7.76 18.72
C SER A 408 -7.56 -9.13 18.16
N LEU A 409 -7.07 -10.23 18.73
CA LEU A 409 -7.54 -11.58 18.40
C LEU A 409 -8.91 -11.92 19.03
N ALA A 410 -9.42 -11.07 19.95
CA ALA A 410 -10.74 -11.30 20.55
C ALA A 410 -11.86 -11.04 19.52
N ALA A 411 -13.01 -11.70 19.74
CA ALA A 411 -14.20 -11.54 18.91
C ALA A 411 -14.68 -10.07 18.84
N TYR A 412 -15.44 -9.76 17.79
CA TYR A 412 -16.10 -8.46 17.67
C TYR A 412 -16.98 -8.16 18.88
N ARG A 413 -16.86 -6.96 19.42
CA ARG A 413 -17.66 -6.47 20.54
C ARG A 413 -17.81 -4.97 20.46
N ASP A 414 -19.04 -4.49 20.46
CA ASP A 414 -19.37 -3.07 20.60
C ASP A 414 -19.77 -2.79 22.06
N GLU A 415 -18.95 -1.99 22.74
CA GLU A 415 -19.17 -1.56 24.13
C GLU A 415 -19.55 -0.07 24.19
N GLY A 416 -20.13 0.48 23.12
CA GLY A 416 -20.48 1.89 22.99
C GLY A 416 -19.26 2.73 22.56
N MET A 417 -18.57 3.36 23.51
CA MET A 417 -17.38 4.15 23.18
C MET A 417 -16.23 3.30 22.64
N LEU A 418 -16.07 2.07 23.10
CA LEU A 418 -14.98 1.18 22.68
C LEU A 418 -15.53 0.02 21.85
N VAL A 419 -15.03 -0.11 20.63
CA VAL A 419 -15.33 -1.23 19.75
C VAL A 419 -14.09 -2.11 19.64
N ASN A 420 -14.23 -3.43 19.87
CA ASN A 420 -13.20 -4.40 19.53
C ASN A 420 -13.47 -4.96 18.14
N ILE A 421 -12.58 -4.70 17.20
CA ILE A 421 -12.62 -5.28 15.85
C ILE A 421 -11.57 -6.39 15.79
N PRO A 422 -11.94 -7.64 15.45
CA PRO A 422 -10.96 -8.69 15.25
C PRO A 422 -9.89 -8.29 14.25
N LEU A 423 -8.64 -8.70 14.46
CA LEU A 423 -7.54 -8.34 13.56
C LEU A 423 -7.83 -8.69 12.10
N TRP A 424 -8.44 -9.86 11.85
CA TRP A 424 -8.80 -10.27 10.48
C TRP A 424 -9.89 -9.45 9.81
N GLU A 425 -10.57 -8.57 10.58
CA GLU A 425 -11.62 -7.67 10.10
C GLU A 425 -11.21 -6.19 10.09
N ILE A 426 -9.97 -5.86 10.45
CA ILE A 426 -9.51 -4.45 10.47
C ILE A 426 -9.60 -3.79 9.08
N GLY A 427 -9.50 -4.59 8.02
CA GLY A 427 -9.75 -4.17 6.64
C GLY A 427 -11.20 -3.74 6.36
N GLN A 428 -12.13 -3.90 7.31
CA GLN A 428 -13.53 -3.50 7.20
C GLN A 428 -13.92 -2.46 8.26
N ILE A 429 -12.94 -1.69 8.75
CA ILE A 429 -13.14 -0.72 9.85
C ILE A 429 -14.28 0.26 9.58
N ASP A 430 -14.49 0.69 8.33
CA ASP A 430 -15.56 1.62 7.96
C ASP A 430 -16.97 1.06 8.15
N LYS A 431 -17.11 -0.27 8.20
CA LYS A 431 -18.40 -0.95 8.42
C LYS A 431 -18.63 -1.30 9.87
N LEU A 432 -17.56 -1.41 10.68
CA LEU A 432 -17.58 -1.99 12.01
C LEU A 432 -17.37 -0.97 13.14
N ALA A 433 -16.81 0.22 12.83
CA ALA A 433 -16.50 1.25 13.81
C ALA A 433 -17.62 2.26 14.07
#